data_b1d1e41413ca6a6da3c21d9e57c52209
#
_entry.id   b1d1e41413ca6a6da3c21d9e57c52209
#
_cell.length_a   1.000
_cell.length_b   1.000
_cell.length_c   1.000
_cell.angle_alpha   90.00
_cell.angle_beta   90.00
_cell.angle_gamma   90.00
#
_symmetry.space_group_name_H-M   'P 1'
#
loop_
_entity.id
_entity.type
_entity.pdbx_description
1 polymer ?
#
loop_
_entity_poly.entity_id
_entity_poly.type
_entity_poly.pdbx_seq_one_letter_code
_entity_poly.pdbx_strand_id
1 'polypeptide(L)'
;DDVGTADIQIYSSAEDKPVFELYIIDSHGKAKDGAGYAPVDKEQIEWYVSRREQLKAENGDYLPSLVFQHIPVPEFFDVIKKVPKGTKGAVPAYGAHENEYFVLNDETIAEGGFMLESPASPDVNTGEFEAMSEKGDVLGIYVGHDHNNSFVVKYKGVDLGYTQGAGFNVYGPGENRGVRIFELDETAPREYKTYTATFKELCGTKIKTPVKEFIYKHAPTSPRAVK
;
A
#
# COMPACT_ATOMS: atom_id res chain seq x y z
N ASP A 1 -20.09 12.59 5.15
CA ASP A 1 -19.06 12.66 6.23
C ASP A 1 -18.18 11.45 6.14
N ASP A 2 -17.13 11.51 5.31
CA ASP A 2 -16.13 10.44 5.22
C ASP A 2 -15.23 10.48 6.46
N VAL A 3 -15.60 9.69 7.44
CA VAL A 3 -14.77 9.45 8.63
C VAL A 3 -13.62 8.55 8.20
N GLY A 4 -12.44 9.12 7.93
CA GLY A 4 -11.25 8.33 7.60
C GLY A 4 -10.38 8.93 6.49
N THR A 5 -10.92 9.86 5.70
CA THR A 5 -10.14 10.63 4.72
C THR A 5 -9.66 11.93 5.37
N ALA A 6 -8.35 12.17 5.36
CA ALA A 6 -7.73 13.31 6.03
C ALA A 6 -6.37 13.65 5.42
N ASP A 7 -5.84 14.81 5.76
CA ASP A 7 -4.46 15.21 5.48
C ASP A 7 -3.73 15.63 6.76
N ILE A 8 -2.43 15.48 6.76
CA ILE A 8 -1.55 15.85 7.88
C ILE A 8 -0.33 16.56 7.32
N GLN A 9 -0.19 17.84 7.66
CA GLN A 9 0.98 18.64 7.30
C GLN A 9 2.14 18.40 8.26
N ILE A 10 3.33 18.17 7.71
CA ILE A 10 4.58 18.11 8.48
C ILE A 10 5.29 19.46 8.29
N TYR A 11 5.52 20.14 9.40
CA TYR A 11 6.14 21.44 9.43
C TYR A 11 7.65 21.37 9.61
N SER A 12 8.36 22.34 9.07
CA SER A 12 9.79 22.50 9.35
C SER A 12 10.03 22.68 10.84
N SER A 13 11.16 22.15 11.32
CA SER A 13 11.62 22.37 12.70
C SER A 13 12.14 23.77 12.95
N ALA A 14 12.48 24.51 11.88
CA ALA A 14 13.12 25.84 11.94
C ALA A 14 12.14 26.98 11.60
N GLU A 15 11.08 26.69 10.83
CA GLU A 15 10.15 27.70 10.31
C GLU A 15 8.70 27.22 10.49
N ASP A 16 7.78 28.12 10.72
CA ASP A 16 6.35 27.84 10.73
C ASP A 16 5.83 27.68 9.29
N LYS A 17 6.36 26.68 8.59
CA LYS A 17 6.06 26.40 7.19
C LYS A 17 5.97 24.88 6.99
N PRO A 18 4.90 24.39 6.34
CA PRO A 18 4.82 22.98 5.99
C PRO A 18 5.84 22.64 4.91
N VAL A 19 6.46 21.45 5.03
CA VAL A 19 7.49 20.94 4.13
C VAL A 19 7.12 19.62 3.48
N PHE A 20 6.12 18.93 4.03
CA PHE A 20 5.66 17.65 3.54
C PHE A 20 4.18 17.42 3.88
N GLU A 21 3.50 16.57 3.10
CA GLU A 21 2.09 16.24 3.29
C GLU A 21 1.87 14.74 3.39
N LEU A 22 1.01 14.30 4.30
CA LEU A 22 0.53 12.94 4.37
C LEU A 22 -0.97 12.93 4.09
N TYR A 23 -1.39 12.19 3.06
CA TYR A 23 -2.80 11.95 2.80
C TYR A 23 -3.19 10.57 3.33
N ILE A 24 -4.28 10.53 4.08
CA ILE A 24 -4.92 9.30 4.54
C ILE A 24 -6.23 9.18 3.78
N ILE A 25 -6.39 8.12 3.01
CA ILE A 25 -7.58 7.90 2.19
C ILE A 25 -8.36 6.69 2.74
N ASP A 26 -9.63 6.89 3.03
CA ASP A 26 -10.52 5.77 3.30
C ASP A 26 -10.80 5.04 2.00
N SER A 27 -10.18 3.89 1.83
CA SER A 27 -10.34 3.03 0.66
C SER A 27 -11.57 2.12 0.76
N HIS A 28 -12.50 2.43 1.64
CA HIS A 28 -13.72 1.65 1.86
C HIS A 28 -13.47 0.18 2.26
N GLY A 29 -14.37 -0.70 1.85
CA GLY A 29 -14.34 -2.13 2.10
C GLY A 29 -14.92 -2.91 0.93
N LYS A 30 -15.75 -3.90 1.20
CA LYS A 30 -16.42 -4.68 0.16
C LYS A 30 -17.42 -3.83 -0.62
N ALA A 31 -17.48 -4.05 -1.93
CA ALA A 31 -18.49 -3.44 -2.78
C ALA A 31 -19.91 -3.85 -2.31
N LYS A 32 -20.88 -2.96 -2.48
CA LYS A 32 -22.26 -3.14 -2.01
C LYS A 32 -22.95 -4.37 -2.61
N ASP A 33 -22.58 -4.76 -3.81
CA ASP A 33 -23.05 -5.97 -4.49
C ASP A 33 -22.32 -7.25 -4.03
N GLY A 34 -21.31 -7.11 -3.16
CA GLY A 34 -20.50 -8.22 -2.66
C GLY A 34 -19.47 -8.76 -3.65
N ALA A 35 -19.35 -8.16 -4.83
CA ALA A 35 -18.42 -8.58 -5.89
C ALA A 35 -17.08 -7.84 -5.79
N GLY A 36 -16.25 -8.21 -4.82
CA GLY A 36 -14.92 -7.61 -4.66
C GLY A 36 -14.90 -6.43 -3.70
N TYR A 37 -14.10 -5.41 -3.98
CA TYR A 37 -13.89 -4.23 -3.16
C TYR A 37 -14.43 -2.98 -3.85
N ALA A 38 -14.94 -2.03 -3.05
CA ALA A 38 -15.35 -0.74 -3.56
C ALA A 38 -14.09 0.10 -3.91
N PRO A 39 -14.11 0.82 -5.03
CA PRO A 39 -13.04 1.77 -5.33
C PRO A 39 -13.19 3.03 -4.46
N VAL A 40 -12.10 3.78 -4.29
CA VAL A 40 -12.18 5.17 -3.83
C VAL A 40 -13.10 5.93 -4.78
N ASP A 41 -14.08 6.64 -4.25
CA ASP A 41 -15.10 7.27 -5.06
C ASP A 41 -14.69 8.66 -5.59
N LYS A 42 -15.51 9.19 -6.49
CA LYS A 42 -15.19 10.48 -7.14
C LYS A 42 -15.17 11.64 -6.18
N GLU A 43 -16.03 11.63 -5.19
CA GLU A 43 -16.12 12.68 -4.16
C GLU A 43 -14.84 12.73 -3.32
N GLN A 44 -14.25 11.58 -3.01
CA GLN A 44 -12.97 11.51 -2.30
C GLN A 44 -11.80 11.97 -3.19
N ILE A 45 -11.80 11.60 -4.47
CA ILE A 45 -10.80 12.09 -5.44
C ILE A 45 -10.92 13.61 -5.62
N GLU A 46 -12.12 14.14 -5.73
CA GLU A 46 -12.39 15.59 -5.82
C GLU A 46 -11.95 16.32 -4.54
N TRP A 47 -12.19 15.73 -3.36
CA TRP A 47 -11.69 16.24 -2.10
C TRP A 47 -10.16 16.33 -2.11
N TYR A 48 -9.47 15.22 -2.48
CA TYR A 48 -8.02 15.18 -2.56
C TYR A 48 -7.47 16.27 -3.50
N VAL A 49 -8.01 16.36 -4.71
CA VAL A 49 -7.60 17.38 -5.70
C VAL A 49 -7.81 18.80 -5.17
N SER A 50 -8.99 19.07 -4.60
CA SER A 50 -9.32 20.37 -4.03
C SER A 50 -8.40 20.73 -2.88
N ARG A 51 -8.12 19.78 -1.99
CA ARG A 51 -7.24 19.99 -0.84
C ARG A 51 -5.80 20.25 -1.27
N ARG A 52 -5.28 19.47 -2.22
CA ARG A 52 -3.96 19.68 -2.82
C ARG A 52 -3.81 21.08 -3.44
N GLU A 53 -4.81 21.54 -4.20
CA GLU A 53 -4.80 22.88 -4.83
C GLU A 53 -4.89 24.00 -3.78
N GLN A 54 -5.67 23.79 -2.71
CA GLN A 54 -5.71 24.72 -1.59
C GLN A 54 -4.34 24.84 -0.92
N LEU A 55 -3.71 23.73 -0.59
CA LEU A 55 -2.38 23.70 0.03
C LEU A 55 -1.32 24.36 -0.85
N LYS A 56 -1.37 24.11 -2.17
CA LYS A 56 -0.52 24.81 -3.12
C LYS A 56 -0.72 26.33 -3.07
N ALA A 57 -1.96 26.78 -3.02
CA ALA A 57 -2.25 28.23 -2.96
C ALA A 57 -1.73 28.85 -1.67
N GLU A 58 -1.80 28.15 -0.55
CA GLU A 58 -1.30 28.57 0.75
C GLU A 58 0.23 28.57 0.82
N ASN A 59 0.89 27.57 0.22
CA ASN A 59 2.34 27.35 0.34
C ASN A 59 3.15 27.87 -0.86
N GLY A 60 2.51 28.24 -1.95
CA GLY A 60 3.13 28.75 -3.18
C GLY A 60 3.57 27.65 -4.16
N ASP A 61 3.66 26.38 -3.73
CA ASP A 61 3.99 25.22 -4.58
C ASP A 61 3.32 23.94 -4.04
N TYR A 62 3.31 22.88 -4.83
CA TYR A 62 2.88 21.56 -4.38
C TYR A 62 3.86 20.98 -3.37
N LEU A 63 3.36 20.58 -2.21
CA LEU A 63 4.16 19.90 -1.20
C LEU A 63 4.42 18.45 -1.64
N PRO A 64 5.65 17.95 -1.50
CA PRO A 64 5.90 16.53 -1.65
C PRO A 64 5.08 15.74 -0.63
N SER A 65 4.55 14.59 -1.04
CA SER A 65 3.57 13.88 -0.22
C SER A 65 3.69 12.36 -0.32
N LEU A 66 3.15 11.69 0.69
CA LEU A 66 2.85 10.27 0.68
C LEU A 66 1.36 10.05 0.92
N VAL A 67 0.82 9.05 0.24
CA VAL A 67 -0.57 8.61 0.42
C VAL A 67 -0.60 7.27 1.14
N PHE A 68 -1.49 7.16 2.12
CA PHE A 68 -1.73 5.93 2.88
C PHE A 68 -3.19 5.53 2.78
N GLN A 69 -3.43 4.30 2.39
CA GLN A 69 -4.76 3.69 2.34
C GLN A 69 -4.70 2.20 2.63
N HIS A 70 -5.84 1.58 2.86
CA HIS A 70 -5.86 0.16 3.20
C HIS A 70 -5.88 -0.74 1.96
N ILE A 71 -6.83 -0.54 1.05
CA ILE A 71 -7.02 -1.34 -0.16
C ILE A 71 -6.13 -0.79 -1.29
N PRO A 72 -5.42 -1.65 -2.05
CA PRO A 72 -4.52 -1.21 -3.11
C PRO A 72 -5.25 -0.60 -4.30
N VAL A 73 -4.59 0.33 -4.98
CA VAL A 73 -5.03 0.83 -6.29
C VAL A 73 -4.90 -0.26 -7.36
N PRO A 74 -5.75 -0.27 -8.40
CA PRO A 74 -5.69 -1.27 -9.48
C PRO A 74 -4.33 -1.34 -10.20
N GLU A 75 -3.59 -0.24 -10.24
CA GLU A 75 -2.30 -0.10 -10.91
C GLU A 75 -1.20 -1.00 -10.35
N PHE A 76 -1.38 -1.62 -9.18
CA PHE A 76 -0.48 -2.67 -8.72
C PHE A 76 -0.40 -3.85 -9.70
N PHE A 77 -1.45 -4.12 -10.48
CA PHE A 77 -1.40 -5.16 -11.52
C PHE A 77 -0.55 -4.77 -12.73
N ASP A 78 -0.32 -3.50 -12.98
CA ASP A 78 0.53 -3.01 -14.08
C ASP A 78 2.03 -3.21 -13.81
N VAL A 79 2.41 -3.39 -12.53
CA VAL A 79 3.82 -3.46 -12.09
C VAL A 79 4.26 -4.85 -11.65
N ILE A 80 3.36 -5.82 -11.63
CA ILE A 80 3.67 -7.23 -11.41
C ILE A 80 3.59 -7.99 -12.73
N LYS A 81 4.26 -9.13 -12.80
CA LYS A 81 4.40 -9.88 -14.05
C LYS A 81 3.42 -11.04 -14.11
N LYS A 82 2.55 -11.03 -15.12
CA LYS A 82 1.68 -12.16 -15.44
C LYS A 82 2.49 -13.34 -15.96
N VAL A 83 2.24 -14.52 -15.45
CA VAL A 83 2.98 -15.76 -15.78
C VAL A 83 2.03 -16.95 -15.93
N PRO A 84 2.47 -18.04 -16.59
CA PRO A 84 1.67 -19.27 -16.66
C PRO A 84 1.40 -19.89 -15.29
N LYS A 85 0.24 -20.55 -15.16
CA LYS A 85 -0.08 -21.37 -13.99
C LYS A 85 1.02 -22.40 -13.72
N GLY A 86 1.43 -22.50 -12.45
CA GLY A 86 2.50 -23.44 -12.05
C GLY A 86 3.91 -22.85 -12.11
N THR A 87 4.08 -21.60 -12.55
CA THR A 87 5.35 -20.89 -12.41
C THR A 87 5.73 -20.79 -10.94
N LYS A 88 6.99 -21.09 -10.61
CA LYS A 88 7.49 -21.03 -9.23
C LYS A 88 7.30 -19.64 -8.62
N GLY A 89 6.67 -19.60 -7.45
CA GLY A 89 6.40 -18.34 -6.74
C GLY A 89 5.19 -17.56 -7.28
N ALA A 90 4.51 -18.07 -8.31
CA ALA A 90 3.33 -17.40 -8.83
C ALA A 90 2.14 -17.50 -7.87
N VAL A 91 1.45 -16.40 -7.68
CA VAL A 91 0.22 -16.29 -6.89
C VAL A 91 -1.00 -16.16 -7.80
N PRO A 92 -2.13 -16.84 -7.47
CA PRO A 92 -3.36 -16.69 -8.22
C PRO A 92 -4.01 -15.33 -7.93
N ALA A 93 -4.61 -14.72 -8.94
CA ALA A 93 -5.40 -13.50 -8.78
C ALA A 93 -6.90 -13.78 -8.80
N TYR A 94 -7.68 -12.75 -8.51
CA TYR A 94 -9.13 -12.80 -8.31
C TYR A 94 -9.80 -11.60 -9.00
N GLY A 95 -11.14 -11.56 -8.96
CA GLY A 95 -11.92 -10.46 -9.54
C GLY A 95 -11.70 -10.33 -11.05
N ALA A 96 -11.39 -9.15 -11.54
CA ALA A 96 -11.11 -8.90 -12.95
C ALA A 96 -9.94 -9.72 -13.50
N HIS A 97 -9.05 -10.21 -12.63
CA HIS A 97 -7.89 -11.03 -12.97
C HIS A 97 -8.07 -12.52 -12.62
N GLU A 98 -9.31 -12.99 -12.46
CA GLU A 98 -9.59 -14.38 -12.14
C GLU A 98 -8.95 -15.34 -13.16
N ASN A 99 -8.35 -16.43 -12.66
CA ASN A 99 -7.57 -17.41 -13.43
C ASN A 99 -6.23 -16.91 -13.98
N GLU A 100 -5.78 -15.72 -13.63
CA GLU A 100 -4.45 -15.21 -13.92
C GLU A 100 -3.50 -15.48 -12.75
N TYR A 101 -2.19 -15.53 -13.05
CA TYR A 101 -1.13 -15.80 -12.08
C TYR A 101 -0.03 -14.78 -12.23
N PHE A 102 0.49 -14.29 -11.11
CA PHE A 102 1.47 -13.21 -11.09
C PHE A 102 2.66 -13.53 -10.20
N VAL A 103 3.80 -12.94 -10.54
CA VAL A 103 5.01 -12.85 -9.71
C VAL A 103 5.44 -11.39 -9.60
N LEU A 104 6.28 -11.06 -8.64
CA LEU A 104 6.95 -9.75 -8.63
C LEU A 104 7.75 -9.59 -9.93
N ASN A 105 7.81 -8.37 -10.43
CA ASN A 105 8.58 -8.02 -11.60
C ASN A 105 9.89 -7.35 -11.18
N ASP A 106 11.01 -8.06 -11.31
CA ASP A 106 12.33 -7.59 -10.89
C ASP A 106 12.75 -6.25 -11.55
N GLU A 107 12.18 -5.93 -12.71
CA GLU A 107 12.46 -4.66 -13.42
C GLU A 107 11.80 -3.44 -12.77
N THR A 108 10.74 -3.64 -12.01
CA THR A 108 9.97 -2.56 -11.36
C THR A 108 10.21 -2.48 -9.85
N ILE A 109 10.88 -3.45 -9.25
CA ILE A 109 11.17 -3.47 -7.82
C ILE A 109 12.11 -2.30 -7.46
N ALA A 110 11.62 -1.41 -6.58
CA ALA A 110 12.43 -0.35 -5.98
C ALA A 110 13.07 -0.80 -4.64
N GLU A 111 12.36 -1.66 -3.89
CA GLU A 111 12.85 -2.29 -2.67
C GLU A 111 12.48 -3.76 -2.70
N GLY A 112 13.42 -4.63 -2.40
CA GLY A 112 13.22 -6.08 -2.32
C GLY A 112 12.20 -6.46 -1.23
N GLY A 113 11.50 -7.55 -1.48
CA GLY A 113 10.46 -8.01 -0.58
C GLY A 113 9.86 -9.32 -1.04
N PHE A 114 8.59 -9.53 -0.71
CA PHE A 114 7.84 -10.73 -1.10
C PHE A 114 6.40 -10.40 -1.46
N MET A 115 5.86 -11.16 -2.41
CA MET A 115 4.46 -11.17 -2.78
C MET A 115 3.97 -12.63 -2.71
N LEU A 116 3.14 -12.95 -1.71
CA LEU A 116 2.62 -14.29 -1.48
C LEU A 116 1.11 -14.38 -1.72
N GLU A 117 0.49 -13.27 -2.08
CA GLU A 117 -0.88 -13.19 -2.57
C GLU A 117 -0.99 -12.05 -3.59
N SER A 118 -1.94 -12.15 -4.51
CA SER A 118 -2.15 -11.11 -5.51
C SER A 118 -2.78 -9.87 -4.88
N PRO A 119 -2.57 -8.67 -5.46
CA PRO A 119 -3.29 -7.47 -5.04
C PRO A 119 -4.80 -7.70 -5.04
N ALA A 120 -5.47 -7.39 -3.94
CA ALA A 120 -6.91 -7.45 -3.82
C ALA A 120 -7.53 -6.05 -4.00
N SER A 121 -7.21 -5.44 -5.14
CA SER A 121 -7.74 -4.12 -5.54
C SER A 121 -9.21 -4.19 -5.97
N PRO A 122 -9.90 -3.05 -6.05
CA PRO A 122 -11.16 -2.93 -6.77
C PRO A 122 -11.03 -3.36 -8.24
N ASP A 123 -12.10 -3.96 -8.78
CA ASP A 123 -12.18 -4.28 -10.21
C ASP A 123 -12.45 -3.03 -11.08
N VAL A 124 -12.93 -1.96 -10.47
CA VAL A 124 -13.23 -0.68 -11.12
C VAL A 124 -12.15 0.33 -10.79
N ASN A 125 -11.53 0.88 -11.82
CA ASN A 125 -10.60 2.00 -11.69
C ASN A 125 -11.36 3.33 -11.83
N THR A 126 -11.33 4.17 -10.81
CA THR A 126 -11.99 5.49 -10.79
C THR A 126 -11.06 6.65 -11.15
N GLY A 127 -9.79 6.37 -11.48
CA GLY A 127 -8.79 7.39 -11.80
C GLY A 127 -8.07 7.95 -10.57
N GLU A 128 -8.13 7.25 -9.44
CA GLU A 128 -7.47 7.64 -8.19
C GLU A 128 -5.95 7.83 -8.37
N PHE A 129 -5.26 6.81 -8.89
CA PHE A 129 -3.82 6.89 -9.14
C PHE A 129 -3.46 8.01 -10.11
N GLU A 130 -4.26 8.20 -11.18
CA GLU A 130 -4.03 9.24 -12.17
C GLU A 130 -4.11 10.64 -11.54
N ALA A 131 -5.14 10.90 -10.71
CA ALA A 131 -5.29 12.14 -9.99
C ALA A 131 -4.13 12.41 -9.03
N MET A 132 -3.63 11.36 -8.34
CA MET A 132 -2.52 11.47 -7.39
C MET A 132 -1.17 11.69 -8.08
N SER A 133 -0.94 11.05 -9.23
CA SER A 133 0.34 11.13 -9.94
C SER A 133 0.50 12.35 -10.85
N GLU A 134 -0.59 13.06 -11.16
CA GLU A 134 -0.67 14.11 -12.19
C GLU A 134 0.34 15.25 -12.01
N LYS A 135 0.58 15.70 -10.79
CA LYS A 135 1.45 16.87 -10.51
C LYS A 135 2.87 16.50 -10.08
N GLY A 136 3.15 15.22 -9.88
CA GLY A 136 4.47 14.74 -9.44
C GLY A 136 4.85 15.16 -8.02
N ASP A 137 3.88 15.51 -7.21
CA ASP A 137 4.00 15.83 -5.79
C ASP A 137 3.87 14.58 -4.92
N VAL A 138 3.06 13.59 -5.32
CA VAL A 138 2.96 12.31 -4.65
C VAL A 138 4.18 11.45 -4.97
N LEU A 139 4.98 11.18 -3.96
CA LEU A 139 6.20 10.37 -4.07
C LEU A 139 5.89 8.88 -3.94
N GLY A 140 4.84 8.51 -3.19
CA GLY A 140 4.45 7.12 -3.00
C GLY A 140 3.04 6.95 -2.47
N ILE A 141 2.42 5.81 -2.83
CA ILE A 141 1.14 5.32 -2.33
C ILE A 141 1.41 4.01 -1.61
N TYR A 142 1.08 3.95 -0.32
CA TYR A 142 1.35 2.81 0.54
C TYR A 142 0.07 2.18 1.06
N VAL A 143 0.00 0.85 0.92
CA VAL A 143 -1.21 0.07 1.20
C VAL A 143 -0.92 -1.10 2.15
N GLY A 144 -1.99 -1.63 2.73
CA GLY A 144 -2.00 -2.84 3.54
C GLY A 144 -2.81 -3.95 2.89
N HIS A 145 -3.90 -4.38 3.51
CA HIS A 145 -4.92 -5.31 3.05
C HIS A 145 -4.43 -6.74 2.80
N ASP A 146 -3.50 -6.93 1.88
CA ASP A 146 -2.91 -8.22 1.53
C ASP A 146 -1.74 -8.49 2.48
N HIS A 147 -2.03 -9.18 3.60
CA HIS A 147 -1.12 -9.30 4.76
C HIS A 147 0.20 -10.00 4.45
N ASN A 148 0.24 -10.80 3.38
CA ASN A 148 1.42 -11.55 2.96
C ASN A 148 2.25 -10.84 1.87
N ASN A 149 2.07 -9.54 1.71
CA ASN A 149 2.82 -8.73 0.75
C ASN A 149 3.66 -7.68 1.47
N SER A 150 4.91 -7.56 1.03
CA SER A 150 5.84 -6.51 1.46
C SER A 150 6.83 -6.24 0.36
N PHE A 151 6.64 -5.17 -0.40
CA PHE A 151 7.51 -4.75 -1.49
C PHE A 151 7.20 -3.29 -1.87
N VAL A 152 8.11 -2.66 -2.60
CA VAL A 152 7.90 -1.36 -3.25
C VAL A 152 8.29 -1.48 -4.71
N VAL A 153 7.43 -1.02 -5.60
CA VAL A 153 7.64 -0.99 -7.05
C VAL A 153 7.45 0.43 -7.57
N LYS A 154 8.17 0.79 -8.63
CA LYS A 154 8.06 2.12 -9.24
C LYS A 154 7.08 2.09 -10.40
N TYR A 155 6.10 3.00 -10.41
CA TYR A 155 5.15 3.17 -11.50
C TYR A 155 4.94 4.65 -11.81
N LYS A 156 5.24 5.05 -13.05
CA LYS A 156 5.09 6.45 -13.53
C LYS A 156 5.66 7.51 -12.58
N GLY A 157 6.79 7.20 -11.94
CA GLY A 157 7.45 8.11 -11.00
C GLY A 157 6.99 8.01 -9.54
N VAL A 158 5.93 7.28 -9.25
CA VAL A 158 5.37 7.07 -7.90
C VAL A 158 5.78 5.70 -7.38
N ASP A 159 6.12 5.60 -6.10
CA ASP A 159 6.32 4.32 -5.42
C ASP A 159 4.97 3.72 -5.04
N LEU A 160 4.71 2.49 -5.48
CA LEU A 160 3.59 1.69 -5.02
C LEU A 160 4.10 0.66 -4.01
N GLY A 161 3.75 0.81 -2.74
CA GLY A 161 4.30 0.03 -1.65
C GLY A 161 3.26 -0.77 -0.87
N TYR A 162 3.56 -2.05 -0.63
CA TYR A 162 2.83 -2.88 0.32
C TYR A 162 3.52 -2.93 1.67
N THR A 163 2.72 -2.90 2.73
CA THR A 163 3.16 -3.21 4.09
C THR A 163 2.49 -4.49 4.56
N GLN A 164 3.30 -5.46 4.97
CA GLN A 164 2.83 -6.74 5.49
C GLN A 164 2.04 -6.61 6.79
N GLY A 165 1.20 -7.61 7.09
CA GLY A 165 0.43 -7.64 8.33
C GLY A 165 1.33 -7.68 9.58
N ALA A 166 1.07 -6.81 10.55
CA ALA A 166 1.80 -6.75 11.82
C ALA A 166 1.19 -7.67 12.90
N GLY A 167 -0.13 -7.76 12.94
CA GLY A 167 -0.85 -8.43 14.03
C GLY A 167 -0.85 -9.95 13.95
N PHE A 168 -0.78 -10.64 15.10
CA PHE A 168 -0.82 -12.11 15.20
C PHE A 168 -2.23 -12.69 15.37
N ASN A 169 -3.27 -11.88 15.25
CA ASN A 169 -4.66 -12.33 15.39
C ASN A 169 -5.33 -12.69 14.06
N VAL A 170 -4.64 -12.45 12.95
CA VAL A 170 -5.09 -12.70 11.58
C VAL A 170 -4.00 -13.43 10.80
N TYR A 171 -4.30 -13.92 9.60
CA TYR A 171 -3.31 -14.51 8.72
C TYR A 171 -2.16 -13.53 8.38
N GLY A 172 -1.02 -14.03 7.91
CA GLY A 172 0.12 -13.19 7.53
C GLY A 172 1.44 -13.97 7.49
N PRO A 173 2.57 -13.29 7.24
CA PRO A 173 3.84 -13.89 6.84
C PRO A 173 4.67 -14.46 8.01
N GLY A 174 4.02 -14.94 9.07
CA GLY A 174 4.72 -15.57 10.20
C GLY A 174 5.67 -14.59 10.92
N GLU A 175 6.93 -14.94 11.02
CA GLU A 175 7.97 -14.12 11.69
C GLU A 175 8.37 -12.87 10.90
N ASN A 176 8.02 -12.82 9.60
CA ASN A 176 8.21 -11.64 8.75
C ASN A 176 7.09 -10.60 8.91
N ARG A 177 6.17 -10.78 9.86
CA ARG A 177 5.23 -9.72 10.27
C ARG A 177 6.00 -8.51 10.72
N GLY A 178 5.47 -7.31 10.46
CA GLY A 178 6.20 -6.12 10.81
C GLY A 178 5.46 -4.85 10.50
N VAL A 179 6.20 -3.78 10.56
CA VAL A 179 5.76 -2.42 10.24
C VAL A 179 6.70 -1.85 9.18
N ARG A 180 6.21 -0.89 8.42
CA ARG A 180 7.04 -0.11 7.50
C ARG A 180 7.38 1.22 8.16
N ILE A 181 8.64 1.60 8.05
CA ILE A 181 9.20 2.85 8.58
C ILE A 181 9.39 3.81 7.41
N PHE A 182 9.10 5.07 7.64
CA PHE A 182 9.35 6.16 6.72
C PHE A 182 10.23 7.19 7.42
N GLU A 183 11.35 7.54 6.81
CA GLU A 183 12.26 8.59 7.27
C GLU A 183 12.18 9.75 6.28
N LEU A 184 11.75 10.91 6.76
CA LEU A 184 11.66 12.15 6.01
C LEU A 184 12.77 13.09 6.46
N ASP A 185 13.39 13.79 5.51
CA ASP A 185 14.38 14.83 5.78
C ASP A 185 13.82 16.17 5.32
N GLU A 186 13.58 17.10 6.25
CA GLU A 186 13.05 18.42 5.93
C GLU A 186 13.96 19.25 5.02
N THR A 187 15.25 18.91 4.95
CA THR A 187 16.22 19.57 4.07
C THR A 187 16.20 19.03 2.64
N ALA A 188 15.61 17.85 2.44
CA ALA A 188 15.43 17.19 1.16
C ALA A 188 14.03 16.55 1.05
N PRO A 189 12.95 17.33 1.14
CA PRO A 189 11.61 16.79 1.35
C PRO A 189 11.05 15.99 0.16
N ARG A 190 11.71 16.03 -1.00
CA ARG A 190 11.36 15.17 -2.15
C ARG A 190 12.09 13.82 -2.15
N GLU A 191 12.89 13.56 -1.13
CA GLU A 191 13.57 12.29 -0.91
C GLU A 191 13.12 11.70 0.43
N TYR A 192 12.82 10.43 0.43
CA TYR A 192 12.49 9.71 1.66
C TYR A 192 13.09 8.32 1.62
N LYS A 193 13.27 7.74 2.79
CA LYS A 193 13.68 6.35 2.94
C LYS A 193 12.53 5.55 3.51
N THR A 194 12.38 4.33 3.02
CA THR A 194 11.43 3.39 3.61
C THR A 194 12.05 2.00 3.71
N TYR A 195 11.73 1.31 4.78
CA TYR A 195 12.15 -0.07 5.04
C TYR A 195 11.20 -0.73 6.01
N THR A 196 11.26 -2.05 6.09
CA THR A 196 10.44 -2.81 7.03
C THR A 196 11.24 -3.17 8.27
N ALA A 197 10.59 -3.12 9.45
CA ALA A 197 11.09 -3.68 10.70
C ALA A 197 10.23 -4.88 11.06
N THR A 198 10.79 -6.08 10.94
CA THR A 198 10.06 -7.33 11.13
C THR A 198 10.07 -7.79 12.59
N PHE A 199 9.06 -8.58 12.96
CA PHE A 199 9.03 -9.24 14.28
C PHE A 199 10.30 -10.07 14.53
N LYS A 200 10.79 -10.76 13.50
CA LYS A 200 12.01 -11.55 13.56
C LYS A 200 13.23 -10.71 13.94
N GLU A 201 13.39 -9.53 13.35
CA GLU A 201 14.48 -8.61 13.62
C GLU A 201 14.36 -7.98 15.01
N LEU A 202 13.16 -7.55 15.39
CA LEU A 202 12.93 -6.84 16.65
C LEU A 202 12.90 -7.77 17.87
N CYS A 203 12.32 -8.98 17.74
CA CYS A 203 12.03 -9.88 18.85
C CYS A 203 12.75 -11.23 18.75
N GLY A 204 13.44 -11.50 17.64
CA GLY A 204 14.03 -12.80 17.36
C GLY A 204 12.98 -13.86 16.94
N THR A 205 13.45 -15.07 16.68
CA THR A 205 12.63 -16.15 16.11
C THR A 205 11.73 -16.91 17.12
N LYS A 206 11.80 -16.56 18.41
CA LYS A 206 11.04 -17.28 19.46
C LYS A 206 9.70 -16.60 19.71
N ILE A 207 8.68 -17.07 19.04
CA ILE A 207 7.30 -16.76 19.42
C ILE A 207 6.97 -17.53 20.71
N LYS A 208 6.50 -16.85 21.75
CA LYS A 208 6.14 -17.46 23.06
C LYS A 208 4.97 -18.45 23.00
N THR A 209 4.33 -18.61 21.84
CA THR A 209 3.17 -19.48 21.63
C THR A 209 3.35 -20.38 20.40
N PRO A 210 4.00 -21.54 20.55
CA PRO A 210 4.28 -22.47 19.43
C PRO A 210 3.05 -22.87 18.61
N VAL A 211 1.90 -22.97 19.27
CA VAL A 211 0.62 -23.33 18.60
C VAL A 211 0.18 -22.21 17.66
N LYS A 212 0.27 -20.92 18.07
CA LYS A 212 -0.02 -19.80 17.19
C LYS A 212 0.96 -19.74 16.02
N GLU A 213 2.23 -19.96 16.28
CA GLU A 213 3.25 -20.03 15.22
C GLU A 213 2.93 -21.12 14.19
N PHE A 214 2.56 -22.32 14.65
CA PHE A 214 2.16 -23.41 13.78
C PHE A 214 0.93 -23.04 12.94
N ILE A 215 -0.11 -22.45 13.55
CA ILE A 215 -1.32 -22.02 12.85
C ILE A 215 -0.97 -20.99 11.77
N TYR A 216 -0.15 -19.99 12.09
CA TYR A 216 0.19 -18.93 11.13
C TYR A 216 1.11 -19.40 9.99
N LYS A 217 2.02 -20.34 10.25
CA LYS A 217 2.83 -20.95 9.18
C LYS A 217 2.02 -21.81 8.21
N HIS A 218 0.89 -22.34 8.67
CA HIS A 218 0.06 -23.26 7.89
C HIS A 218 -1.32 -22.69 7.57
N ALA A 219 -1.63 -21.48 8.03
CA ALA A 219 -2.87 -20.78 7.67
C ALA A 219 -2.90 -20.51 6.16
N PRO A 220 -4.08 -20.56 5.55
CA PRO A 220 -4.23 -20.17 4.15
C PRO A 220 -3.63 -18.79 3.92
N THR A 221 -2.85 -18.63 2.89
CA THR A 221 -2.20 -17.37 2.53
C THR A 221 -3.19 -16.34 1.98
N SER A 222 -4.42 -16.75 1.69
CA SER A 222 -5.50 -15.87 1.23
C SER A 222 -6.74 -16.02 2.09
N PRO A 223 -7.39 -14.92 2.51
CA PRO A 223 -8.68 -14.97 3.21
C PRO A 223 -9.79 -15.62 2.39
N ARG A 224 -9.64 -15.71 1.06
CA ARG A 224 -10.59 -16.35 0.16
C ARG A 224 -10.43 -17.88 0.08
N ALA A 225 -9.36 -18.43 0.62
CA ALA A 225 -9.14 -19.89 0.70
C ALA A 225 -9.93 -20.57 1.83
N VAL A 226 -10.58 -19.81 2.69
CA VAL A 226 -11.47 -20.32 3.73
C VAL A 226 -12.91 -20.20 3.23
N LYS A 227 -13.41 -21.26 2.60
CA LYS A 227 -14.85 -21.48 2.43
C LYS A 227 -15.37 -22.31 3.59
#